data_66fc1fdd9ee1e30c38047ab3af81a77a
#
_entry.id   66fc1fdd9ee1e30c38047ab3af81a77a
#
_cell.length_a   1.000
_cell.length_b   1.000
_cell.length_c   1.000
_cell.angle_alpha   90.00
_cell.angle_beta   90.00
_cell.angle_gamma   90.00
#
_symmetry.space_group_name_H-M   'P 1'
#
loop_
_entity.id
_entity.type
_entity.pdbx_description
1 polymer ?
#
loop_
_entity_poly.entity_id
_entity_poly.type
_entity_poly.pdbx_seq_one_letter_code
_entity_poly.pdbx_strand_id
1 'polypeptide(L)'
;MSRLRKLFLMDEHTCPWWFVYTFDNPIRRLVQNPCAILRGLVKEGQTVVDVGCGAGYFSLALAELVGADGKVMGLDVQQRMLDIARRRAKRRGLDRSIEFRMCEPDSLGIEEPVDFVLAFWMVHEVSDRKAFLDEIKTFLRPSGLFLLVEPKVHVPLHRFEKTVELARLSGFEVEPGPKVWFSRSVVCSASASAVGQQP
;
A
#
# COMPACT_ATOMS: atom_id res chain seq x y z
N MET A 1 -25.63 0.14 -28.09
CA MET A 1 -24.33 -0.54 -27.72
C MET A 1 -24.48 -1.05 -26.30
N SER A 2 -24.40 -2.38 -26.14
CA SER A 2 -25.06 -3.17 -25.09
C SER A 2 -24.47 -3.00 -23.68
N ARG A 3 -25.39 -3.08 -22.66
CA ARG A 3 -25.09 -3.13 -21.23
C ARG A 3 -24.10 -4.25 -20.83
N LEU A 4 -23.93 -5.26 -21.65
CA LEU A 4 -22.98 -6.36 -21.46
C LEU A 4 -21.49 -5.91 -21.60
N ARG A 5 -21.20 -4.86 -22.37
CA ARG A 5 -19.85 -4.35 -22.54
C ARG A 5 -19.33 -3.61 -21.30
N LYS A 6 -20.22 -3.05 -20.46
CA LYS A 6 -19.87 -2.40 -19.18
C LYS A 6 -19.59 -3.41 -18.06
N LEU A 7 -20.00 -4.68 -18.21
CA LEU A 7 -19.75 -5.73 -17.21
C LEU A 7 -18.39 -6.41 -17.40
N PHE A 8 -17.78 -6.24 -18.58
CA PHE A 8 -16.50 -6.84 -18.99
C PHE A 8 -15.44 -5.81 -19.41
N LEU A 9 -15.73 -4.53 -19.29
CA LEU A 9 -14.67 -3.53 -19.36
C LEU A 9 -13.84 -3.65 -18.09
N MET A 10 -12.88 -4.56 -18.15
CA MET A 10 -11.62 -4.43 -17.48
C MET A 10 -11.13 -3.02 -17.81
N ASP A 11 -11.14 -2.13 -16.84
CA ASP A 11 -10.28 -0.97 -16.90
C ASP A 11 -8.88 -1.58 -17.06
N GLU A 12 -8.17 -1.24 -18.14
CA GLU A 12 -6.96 -1.96 -18.57
C GLU A 12 -5.82 -1.92 -17.53
N HIS A 13 -6.08 -1.33 -16.35
CA HIS A 13 -5.08 -1.02 -15.33
C HIS A 13 -5.39 -1.60 -13.94
N THR A 14 -6.58 -2.16 -13.68
CA THR A 14 -6.94 -2.59 -12.31
C THR A 14 -7.15 -4.11 -12.24
N CYS A 15 -6.52 -4.77 -11.26
CA CYS A 15 -6.66 -6.22 -11.05
C CYS A 15 -8.13 -6.60 -10.76
N PRO A 16 -8.75 -7.55 -11.50
CA PRO A 16 -10.15 -7.94 -11.27
C PRO A 16 -10.36 -8.50 -9.86
N TRP A 17 -11.44 -8.08 -9.18
CA TRP A 17 -11.77 -8.48 -7.82
C TRP A 17 -11.85 -10.00 -7.59
N TRP A 18 -12.23 -10.79 -8.59
CA TRP A 18 -12.31 -12.25 -8.50
C TRP A 18 -10.94 -12.93 -8.48
N PHE A 19 -9.88 -12.23 -8.92
CA PHE A 19 -8.50 -12.71 -8.89
C PHE A 19 -7.97 -12.84 -7.45
N VAL A 20 -8.59 -12.14 -6.49
CA VAL A 20 -8.32 -12.30 -5.05
C VAL A 20 -8.42 -13.75 -4.58
N TYR A 21 -9.39 -14.52 -5.11
CA TYR A 21 -9.55 -15.92 -4.72
C TYR A 21 -8.39 -16.82 -5.16
N THR A 22 -7.67 -16.43 -6.20
CA THR A 22 -6.47 -17.15 -6.65
C THR A 22 -5.22 -16.75 -5.88
N PHE A 23 -5.16 -15.50 -5.37
CA PHE A 23 -4.03 -14.99 -4.61
C PHE A 23 -4.13 -15.17 -3.09
N ASP A 24 -5.33 -15.38 -2.56
CA ASP A 24 -5.53 -15.49 -1.12
C ASP A 24 -5.66 -16.96 -0.68
N ASN A 25 -4.63 -17.72 -0.97
CA ASN A 25 -4.51 -19.12 -0.62
C ASN A 25 -3.43 -19.35 0.47
N PRO A 26 -3.44 -20.48 1.18
CA PRO A 26 -2.45 -20.80 2.20
C PRO A 26 -1.00 -20.74 1.69
N ILE A 27 -0.77 -21.01 0.41
CA ILE A 27 0.54 -20.99 -0.23
C ILE A 27 1.10 -19.56 -0.24
N ARG A 28 0.24 -18.54 -0.45
CA ARG A 28 0.66 -17.13 -0.34
C ARG A 28 1.25 -16.82 1.03
N ARG A 29 0.67 -17.36 2.11
CA ARG A 29 1.19 -17.16 3.48
C ARG A 29 2.59 -17.74 3.67
N LEU A 30 2.92 -18.83 3.00
CA LEU A 30 4.26 -19.43 3.05
C LEU A 30 5.29 -18.58 2.32
N VAL A 31 4.92 -17.97 1.19
CA VAL A 31 5.85 -17.22 0.33
C VAL A 31 5.84 -15.71 0.56
N GLN A 32 4.73 -15.17 1.09
CA GLN A 32 4.54 -13.74 1.38
C GLN A 32 3.90 -13.58 2.76
N ASN A 33 4.62 -14.00 3.81
CA ASN A 33 4.17 -13.79 5.19
C ASN A 33 4.22 -12.29 5.52
N PRO A 34 3.06 -11.61 5.70
CA PRO A 34 3.01 -10.17 5.92
C PRO A 34 3.78 -9.76 7.19
N CYS A 35 3.62 -10.51 8.29
CA CYS A 35 4.33 -10.21 9.53
C CYS A 35 5.85 -10.29 9.39
N ALA A 36 6.36 -11.22 8.57
CA ALA A 36 7.79 -11.32 8.31
C ALA A 36 8.31 -10.17 7.43
N ILE A 37 7.51 -9.75 6.44
CA ILE A 37 7.84 -8.63 5.53
C ILE A 37 7.83 -7.30 6.27
N LEU A 38 6.85 -7.09 7.17
CA LEU A 38 6.61 -5.83 7.88
C LEU A 38 7.42 -5.71 9.17
N ARG A 39 8.05 -6.80 9.62
CA ARG A 39 8.83 -6.83 10.87
C ARG A 39 9.95 -5.79 10.86
N GLY A 40 10.01 -4.96 11.90
CA GLY A 40 10.98 -3.88 12.05
C GLY A 40 10.64 -2.60 11.28
N LEU A 41 9.64 -2.62 10.39
CA LEU A 41 9.17 -1.44 9.68
C LEU A 41 7.95 -0.80 10.38
N VAL A 42 7.14 -1.61 11.04
CA VAL A 42 5.92 -1.19 11.74
C VAL A 42 6.08 -1.44 13.24
N LYS A 43 5.62 -0.51 14.05
CA LYS A 43 5.68 -0.55 15.52
C LYS A 43 4.27 -0.44 16.11
N GLU A 44 4.12 -0.92 17.34
CA GLU A 44 2.92 -0.78 18.14
C GLU A 44 2.53 0.69 18.32
N GLY A 45 1.24 1.00 18.33
CA GLY A 45 0.68 2.34 18.49
C GLY A 45 0.74 3.23 17.25
N GLN A 46 1.31 2.78 16.15
CA GLN A 46 1.44 3.57 14.92
C GLN A 46 0.12 3.73 14.15
N THR A 47 0.01 4.86 13.43
CA THR A 47 -1.01 5.08 12.39
C THR A 47 -0.41 4.70 11.04
N VAL A 48 -1.03 3.75 10.36
CA VAL A 48 -0.50 3.17 9.12
C VAL A 48 -1.54 3.12 8.00
N VAL A 49 -1.08 3.22 6.76
CA VAL A 49 -1.92 3.17 5.55
C VAL A 49 -1.51 1.98 4.68
N ASP A 50 -2.49 1.19 4.25
CA ASP A 50 -2.35 0.12 3.25
C ASP A 50 -3.04 0.57 1.97
N VAL A 51 -2.27 1.03 0.98
CA VAL A 51 -2.77 1.56 -0.29
C VAL A 51 -2.94 0.44 -1.30
N GLY A 52 -4.13 0.36 -1.91
CA GLY A 52 -4.50 -0.77 -2.76
C GLY A 52 -4.66 -2.04 -1.92
N CYS A 53 -5.34 -1.91 -0.77
CA CYS A 53 -5.40 -2.96 0.25
C CYS A 53 -6.10 -4.25 -0.22
N GLY A 54 -6.84 -4.18 -1.33
CA GLY A 54 -7.62 -5.30 -1.84
C GLY A 54 -8.55 -5.88 -0.78
N ALA A 55 -8.51 -7.19 -0.62
CA ALA A 55 -9.31 -7.89 0.40
C ALA A 55 -8.69 -7.85 1.82
N GLY A 56 -7.76 -6.93 2.08
CA GLY A 56 -7.21 -6.67 3.41
C GLY A 56 -6.14 -7.64 3.87
N TYR A 57 -5.43 -8.31 2.95
CA TYR A 57 -4.42 -9.32 3.32
C TYR A 57 -3.31 -8.73 4.20
N PHE A 58 -2.76 -7.57 3.81
CA PHE A 58 -1.76 -6.85 4.60
C PHE A 58 -2.40 -6.00 5.70
N SER A 59 -3.57 -5.40 5.46
CA SER A 59 -4.26 -4.57 6.47
C SER A 59 -4.53 -5.34 7.77
N LEU A 60 -4.91 -6.61 7.68
CA LEU A 60 -5.14 -7.46 8.86
C LEU A 60 -3.85 -7.72 9.65
N ALA A 61 -2.73 -7.94 8.95
CA ALA A 61 -1.43 -8.13 9.60
C ALA A 61 -0.89 -6.82 10.18
N LEU A 62 -1.11 -5.70 9.49
CA LEU A 62 -0.78 -4.37 10.01
C LEU A 62 -1.52 -4.10 11.33
N ALA A 63 -2.83 -4.42 11.40
CA ALA A 63 -3.60 -4.25 12.62
C ALA A 63 -3.09 -5.11 13.79
N GLU A 64 -2.67 -6.34 13.51
CA GLU A 64 -2.04 -7.19 14.53
C GLU A 64 -0.69 -6.60 15.01
N LEU A 65 0.06 -5.93 14.14
CA LEU A 65 1.37 -5.35 14.46
C LEU A 65 1.27 -4.02 15.21
N VAL A 66 0.33 -3.15 14.83
CA VAL A 66 0.15 -1.87 15.50
C VAL A 66 -0.58 -1.99 16.84
N GLY A 67 -1.26 -3.12 17.08
CA GLY A 67 -1.94 -3.39 18.35
C GLY A 67 -3.19 -2.53 18.59
N ALA A 68 -3.65 -2.51 19.84
CA ALA A 68 -4.91 -1.87 20.22
C ALA A 68 -4.87 -0.34 20.15
N ASP A 69 -3.71 0.26 20.38
CA ASP A 69 -3.51 1.71 20.38
C ASP A 69 -3.13 2.26 19.00
N GLY A 70 -2.91 1.38 18.02
CA GLY A 70 -2.60 1.74 16.64
C GLY A 70 -3.84 1.85 15.77
N LYS A 71 -3.67 2.46 14.59
CA LYS A 71 -4.73 2.64 13.59
C LYS A 71 -4.24 2.18 12.23
N VAL A 72 -5.09 1.45 11.51
CA VAL A 72 -4.85 1.06 10.11
C VAL A 72 -5.90 1.70 9.21
N MET A 73 -5.47 2.33 8.14
CA MET A 73 -6.35 2.77 7.06
C MET A 73 -6.08 1.91 5.82
N GLY A 74 -7.07 1.13 5.41
CA GLY A 74 -7.02 0.34 4.18
C GLY A 74 -7.74 1.08 3.05
N LEU A 75 -7.02 1.46 2.01
CA LEU A 75 -7.55 2.20 0.88
C LEU A 75 -7.62 1.32 -0.37
N ASP A 76 -8.73 1.38 -1.09
CA ASP A 76 -8.88 0.73 -2.40
C ASP A 76 -9.90 1.47 -3.25
N VAL A 77 -9.73 1.45 -4.56
CA VAL A 77 -10.68 2.04 -5.53
C VAL A 77 -11.89 1.14 -5.77
N GLN A 78 -11.85 -0.12 -5.34
CA GLN A 78 -12.89 -1.10 -5.57
C GLN A 78 -13.72 -1.37 -4.30
N GLN A 79 -14.95 -0.88 -4.23
CA GLN A 79 -15.85 -1.09 -3.10
C GLN A 79 -16.02 -2.57 -2.72
N ARG A 80 -16.05 -3.48 -3.71
CA ARG A 80 -16.16 -4.93 -3.45
C ARG A 80 -14.99 -5.51 -2.67
N MET A 81 -13.77 -5.01 -2.92
CA MET A 81 -12.57 -5.39 -2.18
C MET A 81 -12.70 -4.98 -0.71
N LEU A 82 -13.10 -3.72 -0.48
CA LEU A 82 -13.32 -3.20 0.86
C LEU A 82 -14.39 -3.96 1.63
N ASP A 83 -15.47 -4.38 0.97
CA ASP A 83 -16.53 -5.18 1.61
C ASP A 83 -16.03 -6.57 2.03
N ILE A 84 -15.13 -7.18 1.24
CA ILE A 84 -14.47 -8.43 1.61
C ILE A 84 -13.53 -8.20 2.79
N ALA A 85 -12.73 -7.13 2.74
CA ALA A 85 -11.77 -6.77 3.77
C ALA A 85 -12.48 -6.51 5.12
N ARG A 86 -13.58 -5.73 5.13
CA ARG A 86 -14.40 -5.48 6.34
C ARG A 86 -14.94 -6.76 6.95
N ARG A 87 -15.47 -7.68 6.13
CA ARG A 87 -15.95 -8.98 6.61
C ARG A 87 -14.84 -9.83 7.23
N ARG A 88 -13.63 -9.77 6.68
CA ARG A 88 -12.45 -10.47 7.21
C ARG A 88 -11.97 -9.86 8.52
N ALA A 89 -11.89 -8.54 8.59
CA ALA A 89 -11.54 -7.83 9.82
C ALA A 89 -12.51 -8.18 10.95
N LYS A 90 -13.82 -8.11 10.69
CA LYS A 90 -14.84 -8.48 11.67
C LYS A 90 -14.73 -9.93 12.17
N ARG A 91 -14.45 -10.89 11.26
CA ARG A 91 -14.25 -12.30 11.67
C ARG A 91 -13.04 -12.51 12.58
N ARG A 92 -12.06 -11.60 12.53
CA ARG A 92 -10.85 -11.63 13.36
C ARG A 92 -10.92 -10.70 14.58
N GLY A 93 -12.03 -9.97 14.75
CA GLY A 93 -12.16 -8.99 15.83
C GLY A 93 -11.26 -7.76 15.67
N LEU A 94 -10.84 -7.45 14.43
CA LEU A 94 -9.94 -6.33 14.10
C LEU A 94 -10.69 -5.14 13.47
N ASP A 95 -12.01 -5.20 13.41
CA ASP A 95 -12.84 -4.19 12.76
C ASP A 95 -12.83 -2.83 13.45
N ARG A 96 -12.38 -2.75 14.70
CA ARG A 96 -12.19 -1.48 15.42
C ARG A 96 -10.83 -0.84 15.18
N SER A 97 -9.84 -1.63 14.77
CA SER A 97 -8.47 -1.15 14.53
C SER A 97 -8.22 -0.80 13.05
N ILE A 98 -9.15 -1.17 12.15
CA ILE A 98 -8.99 -0.94 10.71
C ILE A 98 -10.17 -0.16 10.17
N GLU A 99 -9.87 1.00 9.59
CA GLU A 99 -10.81 1.78 8.80
C GLU A 99 -10.58 1.48 7.30
N PHE A 100 -11.58 0.91 6.62
CA PHE A 100 -11.52 0.70 5.18
C PHE A 100 -12.27 1.80 4.44
N ARG A 101 -11.57 2.56 3.58
CA ARG A 101 -12.12 3.68 2.80
C ARG A 101 -11.90 3.47 1.32
N MET A 102 -12.90 3.85 0.52
CA MET A 102 -12.72 4.00 -0.91
C MET A 102 -11.92 5.28 -1.19
N CYS A 103 -10.93 5.18 -2.06
CA CYS A 103 -10.17 6.34 -2.55
C CYS A 103 -10.44 6.55 -4.04
N GLU A 104 -10.12 7.73 -4.53
CA GLU A 104 -10.17 8.02 -5.96
C GLU A 104 -8.88 7.54 -6.64
N PRO A 105 -8.91 7.28 -7.96
CA PRO A 105 -7.72 6.83 -8.70
C PRO A 105 -6.53 7.80 -8.66
N ASP A 106 -6.80 9.08 -8.44
CA ASP A 106 -5.86 10.20 -8.45
C ASP A 106 -5.68 10.88 -7.10
N SER A 107 -6.35 10.38 -6.04
CA SER A 107 -6.20 10.91 -4.67
C SER A 107 -6.47 9.85 -3.61
N LEU A 108 -5.58 9.77 -2.63
CA LEU A 108 -5.70 8.89 -1.46
C LEU A 108 -6.62 9.48 -0.39
N GLY A 109 -6.78 10.80 -0.37
CA GLY A 109 -7.65 11.52 0.58
C GLY A 109 -7.22 11.37 2.03
N ILE A 110 -5.90 11.33 2.31
CA ILE A 110 -5.33 11.27 3.65
C ILE A 110 -4.94 12.68 4.10
N GLU A 111 -5.56 13.13 5.18
CA GLU A 111 -5.29 14.45 5.77
C GLU A 111 -4.47 14.34 7.07
N GLU A 112 -4.55 13.19 7.76
CA GLU A 112 -3.85 12.97 9.02
C GLU A 112 -2.40 12.47 8.79
N PRO A 113 -1.42 12.91 9.61
CA PRO A 113 -0.06 12.42 9.51
C PRO A 113 0.05 10.93 9.89
N VAL A 114 0.75 10.14 9.08
CA VAL A 114 0.92 8.70 9.28
C VAL A 114 2.39 8.30 9.49
N ASP A 115 2.59 7.21 10.20
CA ASP A 115 3.93 6.69 10.53
C ASP A 115 4.46 5.72 9.49
N PHE A 116 3.54 5.02 8.79
CA PHE A 116 3.92 4.02 7.81
C PHE A 116 2.90 3.94 6.67
N VAL A 117 3.41 3.80 5.45
CA VAL A 117 2.61 3.55 4.24
C VAL A 117 3.08 2.25 3.60
N LEU A 118 2.15 1.43 3.17
CA LEU A 118 2.39 0.26 2.34
C LEU A 118 1.72 0.43 0.98
N ALA A 119 2.47 0.22 -0.09
CA ALA A 119 1.92 -0.02 -1.43
C ALA A 119 2.47 -1.35 -1.97
N PHE A 120 1.63 -2.38 -1.95
CA PHE A 120 2.04 -3.73 -2.29
C PHE A 120 1.36 -4.21 -3.57
N TRP A 121 2.13 -4.28 -4.67
CA TRP A 121 1.68 -4.75 -5.98
C TRP A 121 0.57 -3.87 -6.60
N MET A 122 0.66 -2.55 -6.43
CA MET A 122 -0.38 -1.65 -6.94
C MET A 122 0.17 -0.40 -7.66
N VAL A 123 1.42 0.03 -7.39
CA VAL A 123 1.94 1.30 -7.96
C VAL A 123 2.06 1.25 -9.48
N HIS A 124 2.22 0.07 -10.06
CA HIS A 124 2.24 -0.09 -11.52
C HIS A 124 0.87 0.19 -12.19
N GLU A 125 -0.22 0.16 -11.44
CA GLU A 125 -1.58 0.49 -11.88
C GLU A 125 -1.88 2.00 -11.81
N VAL A 126 -1.04 2.78 -11.08
CA VAL A 126 -1.20 4.22 -10.94
C VAL A 126 -0.82 4.94 -12.23
N SER A 127 -1.73 5.78 -12.73
CA SER A 127 -1.54 6.55 -13.97
C SER A 127 -0.47 7.64 -13.83
N ASP A 128 -0.53 8.44 -12.77
CA ASP A 128 0.47 9.44 -12.42
C ASP A 128 1.21 9.07 -11.13
N ARG A 129 2.27 8.27 -11.29
CA ARG A 129 3.11 7.82 -10.17
C ARG A 129 3.82 8.95 -9.45
N LYS A 130 4.13 10.05 -10.17
CA LYS A 130 4.80 11.20 -9.53
C LYS A 130 3.85 11.91 -8.58
N ALA A 131 2.64 12.22 -9.03
CA ALA A 131 1.60 12.82 -8.18
C ALA A 131 1.25 11.94 -6.98
N PHE A 132 1.12 10.63 -7.18
CA PHE A 132 0.91 9.65 -6.11
C PHE A 132 2.02 9.66 -5.06
N LEU A 133 3.28 9.70 -5.48
CA LEU A 133 4.43 9.75 -4.57
C LEU A 133 4.51 11.09 -3.82
N ASP A 134 4.19 12.18 -4.51
CA ASP A 134 4.12 13.52 -3.89
C ASP A 134 3.00 13.57 -2.84
N GLU A 135 1.83 13.00 -3.12
CA GLU A 135 0.73 12.93 -2.16
C GLU A 135 1.13 12.14 -0.90
N ILE A 136 1.76 10.97 -1.05
CA ILE A 136 2.28 10.21 0.11
C ILE A 136 3.22 11.07 0.94
N LYS A 137 4.09 11.85 0.30
CA LYS A 137 5.03 12.71 1.00
C LYS A 137 4.34 13.78 1.88
N THR A 138 3.16 14.25 1.48
CA THR A 138 2.43 15.32 2.23
C THR A 138 1.95 14.86 3.59
N PHE A 139 1.56 13.60 3.74
CA PHE A 139 1.00 13.07 4.98
C PHE A 139 1.93 12.10 5.72
N LEU A 140 3.04 11.66 5.11
CA LEU A 140 4.02 10.83 5.80
C LEU A 140 4.82 11.67 6.81
N ARG A 141 4.86 11.24 8.07
CA ARG A 141 5.64 11.90 9.12
C ARG A 141 7.13 11.98 8.74
N PRO A 142 7.90 12.95 9.26
CA PRO A 142 9.34 13.05 8.96
C PRO A 142 10.14 11.79 9.30
N SER A 143 9.73 11.03 10.33
CA SER A 143 10.31 9.73 10.70
C SER A 143 9.56 8.55 10.12
N GLY A 144 8.55 8.80 9.28
CA GLY A 144 7.71 7.79 8.68
C GLY A 144 8.40 7.03 7.56
N LEU A 145 7.94 5.81 7.31
CA LEU A 145 8.46 4.93 6.26
C LEU A 145 7.36 4.59 5.25
N PHE A 146 7.76 4.53 3.99
CA PHE A 146 6.92 4.03 2.91
C PHE A 146 7.56 2.80 2.29
N LEU A 147 6.90 1.64 2.40
CA LEU A 147 7.33 0.40 1.75
C LEU A 147 6.62 0.25 0.40
N LEU A 148 7.40 0.28 -0.67
CA LEU A 148 6.95 0.03 -2.03
C LEU A 148 7.42 -1.35 -2.48
N VAL A 149 6.46 -2.21 -2.89
CA VAL A 149 6.72 -3.58 -3.36
C VAL A 149 6.05 -3.82 -4.70
N GLU A 150 6.82 -4.26 -5.70
CA GLU A 150 6.32 -4.51 -7.05
C GLU A 150 6.62 -5.93 -7.54
N PRO A 151 5.68 -6.62 -8.22
CA PRO A 151 5.87 -7.97 -8.72
C PRO A 151 6.81 -8.00 -9.92
N LYS A 152 7.82 -8.87 -9.90
CA LYS A 152 8.78 -9.01 -11.03
C LYS A 152 8.12 -9.45 -12.32
N VAL A 153 7.00 -10.16 -12.24
CA VAL A 153 6.28 -10.71 -13.41
C VAL A 153 5.60 -9.60 -14.21
N HIS A 154 5.00 -8.61 -13.52
CA HIS A 154 4.26 -7.52 -14.17
C HIS A 154 5.11 -6.25 -14.35
N VAL A 155 6.12 -6.06 -13.49
CA VAL A 155 6.95 -4.86 -13.50
C VAL A 155 8.40 -5.20 -13.85
N PRO A 156 8.83 -4.98 -15.11
CA PRO A 156 10.22 -5.15 -15.51
C PRO A 156 11.16 -4.21 -14.71
N LEU A 157 12.44 -4.57 -14.63
CA LEU A 157 13.42 -3.83 -13.82
C LEU A 157 13.45 -2.34 -14.14
N HIS A 158 13.53 -1.98 -15.43
CA HIS A 158 13.59 -0.58 -15.86
C HIS A 158 12.36 0.26 -15.44
N ARG A 159 11.16 -0.37 -15.37
CA ARG A 159 9.93 0.30 -14.88
C ARG A 159 9.98 0.51 -13.36
N PHE A 160 10.50 -0.46 -12.63
CA PHE A 160 10.71 -0.35 -11.20
C PHE A 160 11.73 0.74 -10.87
N GLU A 161 12.88 0.75 -11.56
CA GLU A 161 13.93 1.77 -11.42
C GLU A 161 13.40 3.17 -11.71
N LYS A 162 12.55 3.32 -12.74
CA LYS A 162 11.89 4.60 -13.03
C LYS A 162 10.97 5.04 -11.87
N THR A 163 10.24 4.11 -11.22
CA THR A 163 9.43 4.44 -10.04
C THR A 163 10.30 4.86 -8.86
N VAL A 164 11.43 4.20 -8.65
CA VAL A 164 12.43 4.57 -7.63
C VAL A 164 13.02 5.96 -7.90
N GLU A 165 13.32 6.28 -9.14
CA GLU A 165 13.77 7.62 -9.53
C GLU A 165 12.72 8.69 -9.22
N LEU A 166 11.45 8.44 -9.57
CA LEU A 166 10.35 9.33 -9.23
C LEU A 166 10.21 9.52 -7.71
N ALA A 167 10.40 8.47 -6.91
CA ALA A 167 10.39 8.59 -5.46
C ALA A 167 11.49 9.52 -4.95
N ARG A 168 12.71 9.40 -5.49
CA ARG A 168 13.82 10.34 -5.18
C ARG A 168 13.49 11.77 -5.60
N LEU A 169 12.89 11.97 -6.78
CA LEU A 169 12.44 13.28 -7.25
C LEU A 169 11.29 13.87 -6.41
N SER A 170 10.53 13.03 -5.71
CA SER A 170 9.55 13.46 -4.72
C SER A 170 10.19 13.75 -3.34
N GLY A 171 11.51 13.67 -3.22
CA GLY A 171 12.24 13.99 -2.00
C GLY A 171 12.25 12.87 -0.97
N PHE A 172 12.14 11.62 -1.40
CA PHE A 172 12.39 10.45 -0.55
C PHE A 172 13.85 10.04 -0.61
N GLU A 173 14.40 9.64 0.52
CA GLU A 173 15.57 8.77 0.58
C GLU A 173 15.10 7.34 0.33
N VAL A 174 15.78 6.61 -0.57
CA VAL A 174 15.33 5.29 -1.00
C VAL A 174 16.41 4.26 -0.75
N GLU A 175 16.09 3.28 0.09
CA GLU A 175 16.96 2.16 0.44
C GLU A 175 16.36 0.82 -0.02
N PRO A 176 17.17 -0.25 -0.13
CA PRO A 176 16.66 -1.58 -0.40
C PRO A 176 15.66 -2.02 0.67
N GLY A 177 14.51 -2.52 0.24
CA GLY A 177 13.48 -3.06 1.13
C GLY A 177 13.69 -4.53 1.50
N PRO A 178 12.77 -5.10 2.31
CA PRO A 178 12.81 -6.51 2.69
C PRO A 178 12.76 -7.43 1.47
N LYS A 179 13.39 -8.60 1.57
CA LYS A 179 13.30 -9.62 0.51
C LYS A 179 11.89 -10.18 0.45
N VAL A 180 11.19 -9.92 -0.65
CA VAL A 180 9.85 -10.46 -0.94
C VAL A 180 9.93 -11.36 -2.17
N TRP A 181 9.39 -12.55 -2.04
CA TRP A 181 9.45 -13.55 -3.11
C TRP A 181 8.78 -13.05 -4.39
N PHE A 182 9.42 -13.25 -5.54
CA PHE A 182 9.02 -12.75 -6.87
C PHE A 182 8.77 -11.24 -6.96
N SER A 183 9.33 -10.44 -6.04
CA SER A 183 9.12 -9.01 -6.01
C SER A 183 10.43 -8.23 -5.93
N ARG A 184 10.33 -6.93 -6.19
CA ARG A 184 11.32 -5.91 -5.86
C ARG A 184 10.70 -5.01 -4.81
N SER A 185 11.50 -4.57 -3.86
CA SER A 185 11.02 -3.69 -2.80
C SER A 185 12.05 -2.63 -2.47
N VAL A 186 11.55 -1.48 -2.08
CA VAL A 186 12.32 -0.39 -1.50
C VAL A 186 11.57 0.19 -0.31
N VAL A 187 12.34 0.67 0.66
CA VAL A 187 11.85 1.52 1.74
C VAL A 187 12.22 2.95 1.43
N CYS A 188 11.22 3.81 1.44
CA CYS A 188 11.36 5.24 1.25
C CYS A 188 11.17 5.92 2.61
N SER A 189 12.09 6.79 3.01
CA SER A 189 11.94 7.65 4.18
C SER A 189 11.78 9.11 3.76
N ALA A 190 11.00 9.87 4.52
CA ALA A 190 10.95 11.30 4.32
C ALA A 190 12.31 11.86 4.74
N SER A 191 13.11 12.35 3.77
CA SER A 191 14.33 13.07 4.11
C SER A 191 14.01 14.13 5.15
N ALA A 192 14.74 14.15 6.26
CA ALA A 192 14.67 15.25 7.18
C ALA A 192 15.06 16.51 6.42
N SER A 193 14.06 17.24 5.94
CA SER A 193 14.31 18.56 5.34
C SER A 193 15.17 19.31 6.31
N ALA A 194 16.33 19.78 5.87
CA ALA A 194 17.15 20.74 6.58
C ALA A 194 16.30 22.00 6.79
N VAL A 195 15.48 21.97 7.87
CA VAL A 195 14.74 23.14 8.34
C VAL A 195 15.75 24.03 9.01
N GLY A 196 16.16 25.07 8.26
CA GLY A 196 16.63 26.32 8.86
C GLY A 196 18.05 26.32 9.41
N GLN A 197 19.03 26.40 8.51
CA GLN A 197 20.13 27.32 8.74
C GLN A 197 19.84 28.57 7.90
N GLN A 198 19.10 29.49 8.46
CA GLN A 198 19.22 30.90 8.08
C GLN A 198 20.26 31.54 8.99
N PRO A 199 21.18 32.30 8.40
CA PRO A 199 22.28 32.96 9.09
C PRO A 199 21.82 34.07 10.03
#